data_ed87df9a16e5e3bea45006c7c081ff8c
#
_entry.id   ed87df9a16e5e3bea45006c7c081ff8c
#
_cell.length_a   1.000
_cell.length_b   1.000
_cell.length_c   1.000
_cell.angle_alpha   90.00
_cell.angle_beta   90.00
_cell.angle_gamma   90.00
#
_symmetry.space_group_name_H-M   'P 1'
#
loop_
_entity.id
_entity.type
_entity.pdbx_description
1 polymer ?
#
loop_
_entity_poly.entity_id
_entity_poly.type
_entity_poly.pdbx_seq_one_letter_code
_entity_poly.pdbx_strand_id
1 'polypeptide(L)'
;MITGAHAMIFSKDPDADRLFLRDVLEIPCIDSGGGWLIFALPPAELGVHGGDNGFHQLYFICDDVDAFVAALAAKNVTCGDIEAAPWGRITYVTLPGGGKLGVYEATHARP
;
A
#
# COMPACT_ATOMS: atom_id res chain seq x y z
N MET A 1 9.26 -25.67 -3.14
CA MET A 1 8.21 -24.88 -3.84
C MET A 1 8.02 -23.56 -3.10
N ILE A 2 7.55 -22.56 -3.81
CA ILE A 2 7.27 -21.25 -3.21
C ILE A 2 5.99 -21.34 -2.39
N THR A 3 6.03 -20.91 -1.13
CA THR A 3 4.90 -21.02 -0.20
C THR A 3 4.36 -19.66 0.26
N GLY A 4 4.97 -18.56 -0.19
CA GLY A 4 4.53 -17.22 0.17
C GLY A 4 5.38 -16.17 -0.49
N ALA A 5 5.06 -14.92 -0.23
CA ALA A 5 5.82 -13.77 -0.69
C ALA A 5 5.90 -12.74 0.43
N HIS A 6 6.97 -11.96 0.42
CA HIS A 6 7.21 -10.91 1.42
C HIS A 6 7.66 -9.66 0.67
N ALA A 7 6.91 -8.58 0.82
CA ALA A 7 7.28 -7.27 0.29
C ALA A 7 7.95 -6.44 1.39
N MET A 8 8.83 -5.53 1.00
CA MET A 8 9.56 -4.68 1.94
C MET A 8 9.45 -3.22 1.52
N ILE A 9 9.06 -2.37 2.44
CA ILE A 9 9.11 -0.92 2.29
C ILE A 9 10.34 -0.43 3.04
N PHE A 10 11.20 0.31 2.36
CA PHE A 10 12.33 0.97 3.02
C PHE A 10 11.92 2.38 3.42
N SER A 11 12.19 2.76 4.65
CA SER A 11 11.68 3.99 5.25
C SER A 11 12.74 4.66 6.13
N LYS A 12 12.71 5.98 6.17
CA LYS A 12 13.52 6.76 7.10
C LYS A 12 12.99 6.70 8.53
N ASP A 13 11.71 6.37 8.70
CA ASP A 13 11.06 6.24 10.00
C ASP A 13 10.20 4.97 10.01
N PRO A 14 10.84 3.79 10.13
CA PRO A 14 10.11 2.54 10.03
C PRO A 14 9.09 2.33 11.15
N ASP A 15 9.37 2.81 12.37
CA ASP A 15 8.42 2.67 13.49
C ASP A 15 7.13 3.45 13.20
N ALA A 16 7.25 4.68 12.72
CA ALA A 16 6.08 5.49 12.39
C ALA A 16 5.28 4.89 11.21
N ASP A 17 5.97 4.35 10.21
CA ASP A 17 5.31 3.68 9.09
C ASP A 17 4.56 2.42 9.55
N ARG A 18 5.15 1.63 10.44
CA ARG A 18 4.49 0.43 11.01
C ARG A 18 3.19 0.81 11.74
N LEU A 19 3.24 1.85 12.57
CA LEU A 19 2.06 2.31 13.29
C LEU A 19 0.99 2.85 12.33
N PHE A 20 1.40 3.54 11.27
CA PHE A 20 0.49 4.03 10.24
C PHE A 20 -0.24 2.87 9.53
N LEU A 21 0.49 1.85 9.13
CA LEU A 21 -0.09 0.67 8.47
C LEU A 21 -1.08 -0.04 9.39
N ARG A 22 -0.77 -0.14 10.67
CA ARG A 22 -1.62 -0.79 11.67
C ARG A 22 -2.84 0.05 12.02
N ASP A 23 -2.66 1.33 12.33
CA ASP A 23 -3.69 2.15 12.98
C ASP A 23 -4.51 2.96 11.97
N VAL A 24 -3.93 3.40 10.86
CA VAL A 24 -4.62 4.17 9.82
C VAL A 24 -5.18 3.24 8.75
N LEU A 25 -4.34 2.37 8.19
CA LEU A 25 -4.76 1.45 7.12
C LEU A 25 -5.38 0.16 7.68
N GLU A 26 -5.27 -0.08 8.97
CA GLU A 26 -5.90 -1.20 9.69
C GLU A 26 -5.51 -2.57 9.11
N ILE A 27 -4.24 -2.69 8.70
CA ILE A 27 -3.73 -3.95 8.17
C ILE A 27 -3.36 -4.86 9.35
N PRO A 28 -3.88 -6.10 9.42
CA PRO A 28 -3.53 -7.03 10.47
C PRO A 28 -2.03 -7.30 10.52
N CYS A 29 -1.49 -7.39 11.71
CA CYS A 29 -0.06 -7.63 11.90
C CYS A 29 0.21 -8.48 13.14
N ILE A 30 1.41 -9.03 13.19
CA ILE A 30 1.97 -9.67 14.37
C ILE A 30 3.29 -8.98 14.73
N ASP A 31 3.64 -8.97 16.00
CA ASP A 31 4.96 -8.52 16.44
C ASP A 31 5.91 -9.72 16.43
N SER A 32 6.90 -9.68 15.54
CA SER A 32 7.90 -10.74 15.43
C SER A 32 9.05 -10.58 16.42
N GLY A 33 8.99 -9.57 17.28
CA GLY A 33 9.98 -9.27 18.31
C GLY A 33 10.45 -7.82 18.27
N GLY A 34 10.50 -7.17 19.45
CA GLY A 34 11.06 -5.83 19.59
C GLY A 34 10.35 -4.73 18.81
N GLY A 35 9.06 -4.88 18.53
CA GLY A 35 8.29 -3.91 17.75
C GLY A 35 8.41 -4.08 16.24
N TRP A 36 9.06 -5.15 15.75
CA TRP A 36 9.11 -5.47 14.34
C TRP A 36 7.79 -6.10 13.91
N LEU A 37 6.87 -5.26 13.43
CA LEU A 37 5.57 -5.71 12.97
C LEU A 37 5.69 -6.32 11.57
N ILE A 38 5.09 -7.48 11.39
CA ILE A 38 4.93 -8.11 10.07
C ILE A 38 3.45 -8.10 9.74
N PHE A 39 3.10 -7.54 8.59
CA PHE A 39 1.73 -7.32 8.16
C PHE A 39 1.26 -8.42 7.23
N ALA A 40 0.01 -8.83 7.40
CA ALA A 40 -0.65 -9.72 6.46
C ALA A 40 -1.09 -8.92 5.24
N LEU A 41 -0.49 -9.19 4.08
CA LEU A 41 -0.96 -8.60 2.84
C LEU A 41 -2.34 -9.16 2.48
N PRO A 42 -3.24 -8.31 1.94
CA PRO A 42 -4.44 -8.83 1.28
C PRO A 42 -4.05 -9.72 0.09
N PRO A 43 -5.00 -10.45 -0.50
CA PRO A 43 -4.72 -11.21 -1.73
C PRO A 43 -4.00 -10.34 -2.76
N ALA A 44 -2.91 -10.87 -3.29
CA ALA A 44 -2.00 -10.09 -4.14
C ALA A 44 -1.75 -10.78 -5.48
N GLU A 45 -1.53 -10.00 -6.51
CA GLU A 45 -1.07 -10.44 -7.81
C GLU A 45 0.26 -9.80 -8.14
N LEU A 46 0.99 -10.37 -9.09
CA LEU A 46 2.28 -9.88 -9.55
C LEU A 46 2.17 -9.52 -11.04
N GLY A 47 2.49 -8.28 -11.36
CA GLY A 47 2.67 -7.84 -12.74
C GLY A 47 4.15 -7.57 -13.01
N VAL A 48 4.56 -7.65 -14.26
CA VAL A 48 5.91 -7.32 -14.69
C VAL A 48 5.82 -6.23 -15.76
N HIS A 49 6.40 -5.06 -15.46
CA HIS A 49 6.39 -3.90 -16.34
C HIS A 49 7.78 -3.69 -16.94
N GLY A 50 7.83 -3.26 -18.20
CA GLY A 50 9.11 -2.87 -18.81
C GLY A 50 9.74 -1.65 -18.14
N GLY A 51 11.05 -1.63 -18.05
CA GLY A 51 11.81 -0.52 -17.47
C GLY A 51 13.30 -0.77 -17.55
N ASP A 52 14.08 0.27 -17.30
CA ASP A 52 15.54 0.22 -17.45
C ASP A 52 16.25 -0.33 -16.23
N ASN A 53 15.62 -0.20 -15.05
CA ASN A 53 16.21 -0.61 -13.78
C ASN A 53 15.29 -1.62 -13.09
N GLY A 54 15.89 -2.60 -12.45
CA GLY A 54 15.16 -3.53 -11.61
C GLY A 54 14.76 -2.85 -10.30
N PHE A 55 13.47 -2.62 -10.09
CA PHE A 55 12.93 -2.21 -8.80
C PHE A 55 11.54 -2.81 -8.63
N HIS A 56 11.07 -2.82 -7.41
CA HIS A 56 9.76 -3.37 -7.07
C HIS A 56 8.89 -2.29 -6.46
N GLN A 57 7.61 -2.29 -6.82
CA GLN A 57 6.62 -1.38 -6.29
C GLN A 57 5.52 -2.16 -5.57
N LEU A 58 4.99 -1.56 -4.52
CA LEU A 58 3.81 -2.06 -3.84
C LEU A 58 2.65 -1.09 -4.05
N TYR A 59 1.53 -1.61 -4.52
CA TYR A 59 0.25 -0.91 -4.54
C TYR A 59 -0.73 -1.70 -3.71
N PHE A 60 -1.65 -1.01 -3.04
CA PHE A 60 -2.85 -1.65 -2.52
C PHE A 60 -4.01 -1.41 -3.48
N ILE A 61 -4.94 -2.35 -3.49
CA ILE A 61 -6.17 -2.26 -4.28
C ILE A 61 -7.32 -2.06 -3.31
N CYS A 62 -8.21 -1.11 -3.64
CA CYS A 62 -9.43 -0.84 -2.89
C CYS A 62 -10.65 -1.01 -3.81
N ASP A 63 -11.82 -1.17 -3.21
CA ASP A 63 -13.07 -1.31 -3.97
C ASP A 63 -13.56 0.03 -4.53
N ASP A 64 -13.34 1.12 -3.78
CA ASP A 64 -13.84 2.46 -4.10
C ASP A 64 -12.82 3.49 -3.62
N VAL A 65 -12.09 4.08 -4.55
CA VAL A 65 -11.01 5.02 -4.22
C VAL A 65 -11.55 6.32 -3.61
N ASP A 66 -12.72 6.78 -4.01
CA ASP A 66 -13.32 7.99 -3.42
C ASP A 66 -13.67 7.74 -1.95
N ALA A 67 -14.26 6.59 -1.64
CA ALA A 67 -14.55 6.20 -0.27
C ALA A 67 -13.28 6.01 0.57
N PHE A 68 -12.22 5.46 -0.03
CA PHE A 68 -10.93 5.32 0.63
C PHE A 68 -10.35 6.68 1.02
N VAL A 69 -10.33 7.64 0.10
CA VAL A 69 -9.83 9.00 0.35
C VAL A 69 -10.65 9.68 1.46
N ALA A 70 -11.97 9.53 1.42
CA ALA A 70 -12.86 10.10 2.46
C ALA A 70 -12.61 9.46 3.83
N ALA A 71 -12.40 8.14 3.89
CA ALA A 71 -12.10 7.43 5.14
C ALA A 71 -10.78 7.90 5.76
N LEU A 72 -9.75 8.12 4.94
CA LEU A 72 -8.49 8.64 5.43
C LEU A 72 -8.59 10.10 5.87
N ALA A 73 -9.35 10.93 5.15
CA ALA A 73 -9.60 12.31 5.55
C ALA A 73 -10.25 12.39 6.93
N ALA A 74 -11.15 11.46 7.26
CA ALA A 74 -11.76 11.36 8.59
C ALA A 74 -10.74 11.04 9.69
N LYS A 75 -9.60 10.49 9.34
CA LYS A 75 -8.46 10.22 10.24
C LYS A 75 -7.36 11.31 10.13
N ASN A 76 -7.69 12.45 9.53
CA ASN A 76 -6.77 13.58 9.31
C ASN A 76 -5.58 13.22 8.39
N VAL A 77 -5.79 12.30 7.48
CA VAL A 77 -4.80 11.93 6.47
C VAL A 77 -5.29 12.39 5.10
N THR A 78 -4.52 13.25 4.46
CA THR A 78 -4.82 13.76 3.12
C THR A 78 -4.13 12.88 2.08
N CYS A 79 -4.92 12.32 1.15
CA CYS A 79 -4.39 11.61 -0.01
C CYS A 79 -4.12 12.58 -1.17
N GLY A 80 -3.28 12.14 -2.12
CA GLY A 80 -3.09 12.87 -3.37
C GLY A 80 -4.34 12.88 -4.24
N ASP A 81 -4.34 13.73 -5.26
CA ASP A 81 -5.44 13.78 -6.22
C ASP A 81 -5.64 12.43 -6.90
N ILE A 82 -6.91 12.06 -7.11
CA ILE A 82 -7.23 10.82 -7.81
C ILE A 82 -6.99 11.02 -9.31
N GLU A 83 -6.18 10.14 -9.89
CA GLU A 83 -5.84 10.15 -11.30
C GLU A 83 -6.39 8.91 -11.99
N ALA A 84 -6.90 9.08 -13.22
CA ALA A 84 -7.36 7.96 -14.04
C ALA A 84 -6.19 7.40 -14.86
N ALA A 85 -6.09 6.08 -14.86
CA ALA A 85 -5.16 5.33 -15.70
C ALA A 85 -5.94 4.23 -16.43
N PRO A 86 -5.38 3.63 -17.51
CA PRO A 86 -6.08 2.55 -18.22
C PRO A 86 -6.44 1.35 -17.34
N TRP A 87 -5.68 1.14 -16.26
CA TRP A 87 -5.83 0.00 -15.36
C TRP A 87 -6.56 0.34 -14.05
N GLY A 88 -6.93 1.59 -13.84
CA GLY A 88 -7.68 1.97 -12.64
C GLY A 88 -7.64 3.45 -12.32
N ARG A 89 -8.20 3.79 -11.16
CA ARG A 89 -8.17 5.13 -10.58
C ARG A 89 -7.29 5.09 -9.34
N ILE A 90 -6.24 5.89 -9.31
CA ILE A 90 -5.20 5.82 -8.30
C ILE A 90 -5.09 7.09 -7.46
N THR A 91 -4.83 6.92 -6.18
CA THR A 91 -4.35 7.97 -5.29
C THR A 91 -3.04 7.51 -4.63
N TYR A 92 -2.29 8.46 -4.07
CA TYR A 92 -1.08 8.16 -3.31
C TYR A 92 -1.23 8.66 -1.87
N VAL A 93 -0.77 7.84 -0.94
CA VAL A 93 -0.71 8.18 0.48
C VAL A 93 0.76 8.40 0.82
N THR A 94 1.07 9.54 1.44
CA THR A 94 2.42 9.79 1.94
C THR A 94 2.55 9.14 3.32
N LEU A 95 3.49 8.21 3.43
CA LEU A 95 3.79 7.55 4.69
C LEU A 95 4.59 8.48 5.60
N PRO A 96 4.53 8.30 6.94
CA PRO A 96 5.31 9.12 7.88
C PRO A 96 6.81 9.19 7.57
N GLY A 97 7.39 8.11 7.04
CA GLY A 97 8.79 8.07 6.62
C GLY A 97 9.07 8.80 5.31
N GLY A 98 8.06 9.40 4.67
CA GLY A 98 8.18 10.18 3.44
C GLY A 98 7.95 9.41 2.15
N GLY A 99 7.86 8.08 2.19
CA GLY A 99 7.56 7.28 1.03
C GLY A 99 6.12 7.44 0.57
N LYS A 100 5.86 7.17 -0.70
CA LYS A 100 4.50 7.20 -1.26
C LYS A 100 4.01 5.79 -1.52
N LEU A 101 2.79 5.52 -1.06
CA LEU A 101 2.11 4.25 -1.27
C LEU A 101 0.94 4.47 -2.21
N GLY A 102 0.94 3.78 -3.35
CA GLY A 102 -0.18 3.83 -4.28
C GLY A 102 -1.34 2.97 -3.81
N VAL A 103 -2.56 3.51 -3.92
CA VAL A 103 -3.80 2.78 -3.65
C VAL A 103 -4.73 3.03 -4.83
N TYR A 104 -5.26 1.97 -5.44
CA TYR A 104 -6.09 2.14 -6.62
C TYR A 104 -7.32 1.23 -6.63
N GLU A 105 -8.32 1.71 -7.33
CA GLU A 105 -9.52 0.97 -7.68
C GLU A 105 -9.30 0.37 -9.05
N ALA A 106 -9.22 -0.96 -9.12
CA ALA A 106 -8.88 -1.66 -10.35
C ALA A 106 -10.03 -1.63 -11.36
N THR A 107 -9.69 -1.40 -12.62
CA THR A 107 -10.58 -1.59 -13.77
C THR A 107 -10.18 -2.80 -14.61
N HIS A 108 -9.10 -3.48 -14.23
CA HIS A 108 -8.65 -4.71 -14.86
C HIS A 108 -9.18 -5.94 -14.13
N ALA A 109 -9.23 -7.07 -14.83
CA ALA A 109 -9.56 -8.34 -14.22
C ALA A 109 -8.45 -8.78 -13.27
N ARG A 110 -8.82 -9.52 -12.23
CA ARG A 110 -7.88 -10.07 -11.24
C ARG A 110 -7.96 -11.59 -11.25
N PRO A 111 -6.80 -12.28 -11.14
CA PRO A 111 -6.78 -13.73 -11.02
C PRO A 111 -7.43 -14.24 -9.74
#